data_430570d855b949e83b30fc3757ec2438
#
_entry.id   430570d855b949e83b30fc3757ec2438
#
_cell.length_a   1.000
_cell.length_b   1.000
_cell.length_c   1.000
_cell.angle_alpha   90.00
_cell.angle_beta   90.00
_cell.angle_gamma   90.00
#
_symmetry.space_group_name_H-M   'P 1'
#
loop_
_entity.id
_entity.type
_entity.pdbx_description
1 polymer ?
#
loop_
_entity_poly.entity_id
_entity_poly.type
_entity_poly.pdbx_seq_one_letter_code
_entity_poly.pdbx_strand_id
1 'polypeptide(L)'
;MYTREQLIALVQDHAATHETYPFNKTNSHETIIWTVMKHNASNKITAMIFEREAVLYLTLKLTPDHVDEMIKTRGIVRAYHMNKRHWITIAVNATDATKQEMLGMLAESERLTK
;
A
#
# COMPACT_ATOMS: atom_id res chain seq x y z
N MET A 1 -3.76 -14.27 -8.85
CA MET A 1 -4.54 -13.29 -8.06
C MET A 1 -4.04 -13.27 -6.62
N TYR A 2 -3.81 -12.08 -6.07
CA TYR A 2 -3.33 -11.96 -4.68
C TYR A 2 -4.47 -12.10 -3.69
N THR A 3 -4.20 -12.80 -2.57
CA THR A 3 -5.00 -12.71 -1.36
C THR A 3 -4.36 -11.68 -0.43
N ARG A 4 -5.08 -11.27 0.63
CA ARG A 4 -4.53 -10.37 1.65
C ARG A 4 -3.23 -10.95 2.25
N GLU A 5 -3.27 -12.24 2.61
CA GLU A 5 -2.13 -12.92 3.24
C GLU A 5 -0.91 -12.96 2.30
N GLN A 6 -1.13 -13.23 1.01
CA GLN A 6 -0.07 -13.23 0.02
C GLN A 6 0.51 -11.83 -0.16
N LEU A 7 -0.33 -10.80 -0.14
CA LEU A 7 0.12 -9.42 -0.29
C LEU A 7 0.92 -8.95 0.94
N ILE A 8 0.46 -9.30 2.14
CA ILE A 8 1.22 -9.03 3.38
C ILE A 8 2.59 -9.69 3.31
N ALA A 9 2.65 -10.96 2.92
CA ALA A 9 3.90 -11.69 2.79
C ALA A 9 4.82 -11.05 1.74
N LEU A 10 4.26 -10.62 0.62
CA LEU A 10 5.04 -9.95 -0.43
C LEU A 10 5.69 -8.67 0.09
N VAL A 11 4.93 -7.86 0.83
CA VAL A 11 5.45 -6.63 1.42
C VAL A 11 6.56 -6.95 2.43
N GLN A 12 6.35 -7.91 3.31
CA GLN A 12 7.35 -8.31 4.30
C GLN A 12 8.62 -8.86 3.68
N ASP A 13 8.49 -9.59 2.55
CA ASP A 13 9.64 -10.18 1.86
C ASP A 13 10.50 -9.14 1.15
N HIS A 14 9.93 -7.98 0.79
CA HIS A 14 10.60 -6.98 -0.05
C HIS A 14 10.80 -5.63 0.63
N ALA A 15 10.31 -5.47 1.86
CA ALA A 15 10.46 -4.22 2.61
C ALA A 15 10.62 -4.54 4.10
N ALA A 16 11.49 -3.79 4.78
CA ALA A 16 11.76 -3.97 6.21
C ALA A 16 10.62 -3.39 7.04
N THR A 17 9.50 -4.10 7.08
CA THR A 17 8.26 -3.65 7.72
C THR A 17 7.70 -4.69 8.68
N HIS A 18 6.79 -4.25 9.54
CA HIS A 18 5.99 -5.12 10.40
C HIS A 18 4.52 -4.72 10.31
N GLU A 19 3.64 -5.72 10.39
CA GLU A 19 2.20 -5.46 10.27
C GLU A 19 1.61 -4.95 11.58
N THR A 20 0.73 -3.96 11.46
CA THR A 20 0.03 -3.35 12.60
C THR A 20 -1.42 -3.07 12.19
N TYR A 21 -2.28 -2.80 13.19
CA TYR A 21 -3.69 -2.54 12.98
C TYR A 21 -4.15 -1.34 13.82
N PRO A 22 -3.56 -0.15 13.61
CA PRO A 22 -3.83 1.01 14.48
C PRO A 22 -5.25 1.55 14.35
N PHE A 23 -5.96 1.24 13.24
CA PHE A 23 -7.31 1.74 12.99
C PHE A 23 -8.40 0.74 13.35
N ASN A 24 -8.04 -0.50 13.73
CA ASN A 24 -8.97 -1.57 14.04
C ASN A 24 -8.88 -1.98 15.51
N LYS A 25 -8.99 -0.99 16.40
CA LYS A 25 -8.97 -1.25 17.85
C LYS A 25 -10.27 -1.84 18.31
N THR A 26 -10.27 -2.50 19.48
CA THR A 26 -11.40 -3.27 20.02
C THR A 26 -12.72 -2.48 20.06
N ASN A 27 -12.68 -1.18 20.33
CA ASN A 27 -13.88 -0.34 20.41
C ASN A 27 -14.11 0.50 19.15
N SER A 28 -13.43 0.16 18.05
CA SER A 28 -13.59 0.86 16.78
C SER A 28 -14.89 0.42 16.10
N HIS A 29 -15.55 1.36 15.42
CA HIS A 29 -16.69 1.08 14.55
C HIS A 29 -16.26 0.81 13.11
N GLU A 30 -14.95 0.73 12.86
CA GLU A 30 -14.41 0.49 11.52
C GLU A 30 -14.68 -0.94 11.08
N THR A 31 -15.32 -1.09 9.92
CA THR A 31 -15.65 -2.39 9.33
C THR A 31 -14.57 -2.90 8.36
N ILE A 32 -13.76 -1.98 7.81
CA ILE A 32 -12.65 -2.34 6.92
C ILE A 32 -11.43 -2.65 7.77
N ILE A 33 -10.78 -3.80 7.49
CA ILE A 33 -9.53 -4.15 8.16
C ILE A 33 -8.39 -3.45 7.43
N TRP A 34 -7.70 -2.54 8.12
CA TRP A 34 -6.58 -1.77 7.61
C TRP A 34 -5.28 -2.40 8.11
N THR A 35 -4.61 -3.19 7.27
CA THR A 35 -3.29 -3.70 7.58
C THR A 35 -2.28 -2.61 7.26
N VAL A 36 -1.65 -2.05 8.29
CA VAL A 36 -0.67 -0.97 8.15
C VAL A 36 0.72 -1.55 8.34
N MET A 37 1.53 -1.52 7.28
CA MET A 37 2.89 -2.02 7.30
C MET A 37 3.82 -0.87 7.61
N LYS A 38 4.33 -0.85 8.85
CA LYS A 38 5.22 0.23 9.34
C LYS A 38 6.68 -0.17 9.16
N HIS A 39 7.51 0.80 8.79
CA HIS A 39 8.93 0.58 8.62
C HIS A 39 9.57 0.24 9.98
N ASN A 40 10.38 -0.83 10.01
CA ASN A 40 11.01 -1.30 11.26
C ASN A 40 11.95 -0.25 11.90
N ALA A 41 12.59 0.57 11.08
CA ALA A 41 13.54 1.57 11.55
C ALA A 41 12.88 2.84 12.07
N SER A 42 11.88 3.37 11.33
CA SER A 42 11.29 4.69 11.60
C SER A 42 9.91 4.64 12.25
N ASN A 43 9.26 3.47 12.18
CA ASN A 43 7.85 3.28 12.53
C ASN A 43 6.87 4.12 11.69
N LYS A 44 7.34 4.66 10.55
CA LYS A 44 6.48 5.35 9.60
C LYS A 44 5.72 4.34 8.75
N ILE A 45 4.58 4.75 8.22
CA ILE A 45 3.79 3.89 7.32
C ILE A 45 4.51 3.76 5.99
N THR A 46 4.85 2.53 5.60
CA THR A 46 5.42 2.21 4.29
C THR A 46 4.34 1.74 3.32
N ALA A 47 3.37 0.96 3.81
CA ALA A 47 2.32 0.42 2.97
C ALA A 47 1.05 0.24 3.79
N MET A 48 -0.10 0.30 3.12
CA MET A 48 -1.38 -0.10 3.70
C MET A 48 -2.05 -1.10 2.78
N ILE A 49 -2.66 -2.11 3.37
CA ILE A 49 -3.39 -3.15 2.64
C ILE A 49 -4.81 -3.17 3.18
N PHE A 50 -5.79 -3.06 2.29
CA PHE A 50 -7.18 -3.13 2.68
C PHE A 50 -8.02 -3.72 1.55
N GLU A 51 -9.20 -4.19 1.90
CA GLU A 51 -10.16 -4.74 0.94
C GLU A 51 -11.46 -3.97 1.09
N ARG A 52 -12.02 -3.54 -0.03
CA ARG A 52 -13.28 -2.81 -0.06
C ARG A 52 -14.08 -3.29 -1.27
N GLU A 53 -15.34 -3.65 -1.04
CA GLU A 53 -16.24 -4.12 -2.11
C GLU A 53 -15.60 -5.28 -2.90
N ALA A 54 -14.96 -6.20 -2.17
CA ALA A 54 -14.29 -7.38 -2.71
C ALA A 54 -13.06 -7.07 -3.58
N VAL A 55 -12.53 -5.86 -3.53
CA VAL A 55 -11.30 -5.46 -4.24
C VAL A 55 -10.18 -5.26 -3.23
N LEU A 56 -9.04 -5.90 -3.49
CA LEU A 56 -7.84 -5.81 -2.64
C LEU A 56 -6.95 -4.67 -3.12
N TYR A 57 -6.58 -3.78 -2.20
CA TYR A 57 -5.80 -2.58 -2.49
C TYR A 57 -4.49 -2.54 -1.72
N LEU A 58 -3.48 -1.95 -2.35
CA LEU A 58 -2.18 -1.66 -1.75
C LEU A 58 -1.89 -0.17 -1.92
N THR A 59 -1.65 0.53 -0.82
CA THR A 59 -1.32 1.95 -0.81
C THR A 59 0.17 2.11 -0.51
N LEU A 60 0.88 2.88 -1.34
CA LEU A 60 2.33 3.08 -1.27
C LEU A 60 2.67 4.56 -1.43
N LYS A 61 3.80 4.97 -0.85
CA LYS A 61 4.34 6.31 -0.97
C LYS A 61 5.32 6.39 -2.15
N LEU A 62 5.15 7.41 -2.97
CA LEU A 62 6.05 7.69 -4.10
C LEU A 62 6.42 9.17 -4.09
N THR A 63 7.45 9.54 -4.85
CA THR A 63 7.70 10.96 -5.11
C THR A 63 6.54 11.55 -5.91
N PRO A 64 6.27 12.86 -5.80
CA PRO A 64 5.14 13.48 -6.52
C PRO A 64 5.17 13.25 -8.03
N ASP A 65 6.36 13.34 -8.66
CA ASP A 65 6.48 13.08 -10.10
C ASP A 65 6.12 11.64 -10.44
N HIS A 66 6.52 10.69 -9.61
CA HIS A 66 6.21 9.28 -9.84
C HIS A 66 4.71 9.00 -9.61
N VAL A 67 4.09 9.65 -8.63
CA VAL A 67 2.64 9.58 -8.44
C VAL A 67 1.94 10.02 -9.72
N ASP A 68 2.31 11.19 -10.26
CA ASP A 68 1.70 11.74 -11.48
C ASP A 68 1.85 10.79 -12.66
N GLU A 69 2.95 10.06 -12.75
CA GLU A 69 3.18 9.08 -13.82
C GLU A 69 2.34 7.82 -13.62
N MET A 70 2.33 7.27 -12.41
CA MET A 70 1.71 5.97 -12.16
C MET A 70 0.19 6.01 -12.16
N ILE A 71 -0.45 7.14 -11.84
CA ILE A 71 -1.90 7.25 -11.90
C ILE A 71 -2.46 7.18 -13.32
N LYS A 72 -1.62 7.26 -14.34
CA LYS A 72 -2.01 7.03 -15.73
C LYS A 72 -2.23 5.54 -16.02
N THR A 73 -1.76 4.67 -15.16
CA THR A 73 -1.90 3.21 -15.31
C THR A 73 -3.26 2.77 -14.77
N ARG A 74 -3.98 1.93 -15.53
CA ARG A 74 -5.25 1.38 -15.08
C ARG A 74 -5.07 0.65 -13.75
N GLY A 75 -5.96 0.90 -12.81
CA GLY A 75 -5.93 0.28 -11.49
C GLY A 75 -5.07 1.00 -10.46
N ILE A 76 -4.49 2.15 -10.81
CA ILE A 76 -3.71 2.98 -9.88
C ILE A 76 -4.36 4.36 -9.79
N VAL A 77 -4.67 4.79 -8.58
CA VAL A 77 -5.28 6.10 -8.30
C VAL A 77 -4.52 6.79 -7.17
N ARG A 78 -4.74 8.09 -7.02
CA ARG A 78 -4.23 8.82 -5.85
C ARG A 78 -4.90 8.26 -4.59
N ALA A 79 -4.13 8.11 -3.52
CA ALA A 79 -4.64 7.51 -2.29
C ALA A 79 -5.70 8.40 -1.64
N TYR A 80 -6.81 7.78 -1.22
CA TYR A 80 -7.99 8.48 -0.73
C TYR A 80 -7.80 9.10 0.66
N HIS A 81 -7.11 8.38 1.55
CA HIS A 81 -6.98 8.77 2.96
C HIS A 81 -5.58 9.28 3.33
N MET A 82 -4.72 9.47 2.33
CA MET A 82 -3.35 9.92 2.52
C MET A 82 -3.11 11.17 1.69
N ASN A 83 -1.94 11.80 1.85
CA ASN A 83 -1.57 12.95 1.03
C ASN A 83 -1.53 12.52 -0.45
N LYS A 84 -2.42 13.08 -1.25
CA LYS A 84 -2.63 12.67 -2.66
C LYS A 84 -1.46 12.99 -3.57
N ARG A 85 -0.55 13.87 -3.16
CA ARG A 85 0.66 14.17 -3.93
C ARG A 85 1.75 13.14 -3.73
N HIS A 86 1.69 12.39 -2.63
CA HIS A 86 2.76 11.47 -2.22
C HIS A 86 2.33 10.02 -2.15
N TRP A 87 1.04 9.71 -2.26
CA TRP A 87 0.54 8.36 -2.04
C TRP A 87 -0.36 7.92 -3.19
N ILE A 88 -0.20 6.65 -3.59
CA ILE A 88 -1.06 5.99 -4.59
C ILE A 88 -1.71 4.77 -3.98
N THR A 89 -2.82 4.35 -4.59
CA THR A 89 -3.51 3.10 -4.23
C THR A 89 -3.65 2.25 -5.49
N ILE A 90 -3.20 1.00 -5.38
CA ILE A 90 -3.20 0.02 -6.48
C ILE A 90 -4.27 -1.02 -6.21
N ALA A 91 -5.19 -1.24 -7.16
CA ALA A 91 -6.07 -2.40 -7.15
C ALA A 91 -5.26 -3.58 -7.69
N VAL A 92 -4.61 -4.32 -6.78
CA VAL A 92 -3.53 -5.26 -7.15
C VAL A 92 -3.97 -6.40 -8.08
N ASN A 93 -5.26 -6.75 -8.07
CA ASN A 93 -5.79 -7.81 -8.94
C ASN A 93 -6.52 -7.26 -10.16
N ALA A 94 -6.50 -5.93 -10.35
CA ALA A 94 -7.23 -5.27 -11.44
C ALA A 94 -6.41 -4.11 -12.03
N THR A 95 -5.09 -4.26 -12.09
CA THR A 95 -4.18 -3.23 -12.61
C THR A 95 -3.40 -3.75 -13.81
N ASP A 96 -3.02 -2.81 -14.70
CA ASP A 96 -2.09 -3.10 -15.80
C ASP A 96 -0.63 -3.03 -15.36
N ALA A 97 -0.35 -2.58 -14.13
CA ALA A 97 1.01 -2.61 -13.60
C ALA A 97 1.49 -4.06 -13.44
N THR A 98 2.72 -4.32 -13.83
CA THR A 98 3.33 -5.63 -13.67
C THR A 98 3.76 -5.84 -12.21
N LYS A 99 4.00 -7.11 -11.83
CA LYS A 99 4.55 -7.43 -10.51
C LYS A 99 5.87 -6.70 -10.29
N GLN A 100 6.73 -6.65 -11.32
CA GLN A 100 8.03 -5.98 -11.24
C GLN A 100 7.87 -4.48 -10.98
N GLU A 101 6.93 -3.84 -11.66
CA GLU A 101 6.62 -2.42 -11.42
C GLU A 101 6.11 -2.21 -9.99
N MET A 102 5.24 -3.08 -9.51
CA MET A 102 4.70 -2.99 -8.16
C MET A 102 5.80 -3.16 -7.11
N LEU A 103 6.73 -4.10 -7.32
CA LEU A 103 7.88 -4.27 -6.42
C LEU A 103 8.82 -3.06 -6.44
N GLY A 104 8.99 -2.43 -7.60
CA GLY A 104 9.76 -1.19 -7.72
C GLY A 104 9.13 -0.05 -6.92
N MET A 105 7.81 0.09 -6.99
CA MET A 105 7.08 1.09 -6.20
C MET A 105 7.16 0.80 -4.71
N LEU A 106 7.09 -0.47 -4.31
CA LEU A 106 7.23 -0.87 -2.91
C LEU A 106 8.63 -0.51 -2.39
N ALA A 107 9.68 -0.77 -3.19
CA ALA A 107 11.05 -0.43 -2.82
C ALA A 107 11.21 1.09 -2.63
N GLU A 108 10.59 1.89 -3.51
CA GLU A 108 10.61 3.35 -3.38
C GLU A 108 9.90 3.79 -2.09
N SER A 109 8.73 3.22 -1.81
CA SER A 109 7.97 3.54 -0.59
C SER A 109 8.78 3.21 0.66
N GLU A 110 9.46 2.06 0.67
CA GLU A 110 10.32 1.65 1.78
C GLU A 110 11.45 2.67 1.98
N ARG A 111 12.08 3.09 0.89
CA ARG A 111 13.17 4.06 0.94
C ARG A 111 12.69 5.43 1.43
N LEU A 112 11.51 5.88 1.00
CA LEU A 112 10.95 7.19 1.37
C LEU A 112 10.43 7.24 2.83
N THR A 113 10.23 6.09 3.45
CA THR A 113 9.66 6.01 4.81
C THR A 113 10.65 5.49 5.85
N LYS A 114 11.87 5.30 5.44
CA LYS A 114 12.98 4.90 6.32
C LYS A 114 13.16 5.83 7.49
#